data_b9d29d00c966224be2b431f5679f1c50
#
_entry.id   b9d29d00c966224be2b431f5679f1c50
#
_cell.length_a   1.000
_cell.length_b   1.000
_cell.length_c   1.000
_cell.angle_alpha   90.00
_cell.angle_beta   90.00
_cell.angle_gamma   90.00
#
_symmetry.space_group_name_H-M   'P 1'
#
loop_
_entity.id
_entity.type
_entity.pdbx_description
1 polymer ?
#
loop_
_entity_poly.entity_id
_entity_poly.type
_entity_poly.pdbx_seq_one_letter_code
_entity_poly.pdbx_strand_id
1 'polypeptide(L)'
;AAHPKAMMIAEESTSWPMVSRPTADGGLGFNYKWNMGWMNDMLHYLSLDPWFRKFNHDNLTFSFFYAFSENFVLPISHDEVVHGKGSLINKMPGTYEEKFAGVRAFLGYMMAHPGKKLLFMGSEFGQFKEWDYESGLDWLLLDYEAHRMLQHFTKSLNHFYRDNAPLWENDFSWEGFSWIAHDDYTQSIISFRRMDNHDGELVALCNFNPVKREHYRIGAPFYGTYTEVFNTDAAEFGGQGITNGTFDTDPVPMHGFEQSMELTIPPLSVLYFRLVREKKRPAPKTNKKPAAAAAKPAAKPPAKKK
;
A
#
# COMPACT_ATOMS: atom_id res chain seq x y z
N ALA A 1 16.08 7.65 34.02
CA ALA A 1 14.63 7.41 34.06
C ALA A 1 14.27 6.36 35.12
N ALA A 2 13.16 6.59 35.84
CA ALA A 2 12.72 5.64 36.90
C ALA A 2 12.25 4.29 36.30
N HIS A 3 11.77 4.32 35.05
CA HIS A 3 11.22 3.16 34.34
C HIS A 3 11.77 3.07 32.92
N PRO A 4 13.02 2.63 32.71
CA PRO A 4 13.69 2.68 31.40
C PRO A 4 13.09 1.71 30.34
N LYS A 5 12.25 0.75 30.78
CA LYS A 5 11.56 -0.20 29.89
C LYS A 5 10.12 0.21 29.58
N ALA A 6 9.60 1.30 30.17
CA ALA A 6 8.26 1.76 29.89
C ALA A 6 8.20 2.41 28.50
N MET A 7 7.22 2.00 27.71
CA MET A 7 6.89 2.62 26.43
C MET A 7 5.82 3.68 26.65
N MET A 8 6.13 4.92 26.30
CA MET A 8 5.21 6.06 26.41
C MET A 8 4.77 6.48 25.02
N ILE A 9 3.46 6.45 24.77
CA ILE A 9 2.85 6.79 23.48
C ILE A 9 1.95 8.00 23.71
N ALA A 10 2.12 9.05 22.89
CA ALA A 10 1.30 10.24 22.98
C ALA A 10 0.08 10.09 22.07
N GLU A 11 -1.11 10.25 22.63
CA GLU A 11 -2.33 10.57 21.88
C GLU A 11 -2.41 12.09 21.77
N GLU A 12 -1.90 12.61 20.65
CA GLU A 12 -1.75 14.05 20.44
C GLU A 12 -2.03 14.35 18.97
N SER A 13 -3.05 15.18 18.73
CA SER A 13 -3.62 15.43 17.40
C SER A 13 -3.14 16.73 16.75
N THR A 14 -2.38 17.55 17.48
CA THR A 14 -1.91 18.84 16.97
C THR A 14 -0.62 18.71 16.16
N SER A 15 -0.18 19.80 15.56
CA SER A 15 1.11 19.92 14.87
C SER A 15 2.29 20.22 15.82
N TRP A 16 2.13 19.99 17.14
CA TRP A 16 3.23 20.20 18.09
C TRP A 16 4.43 19.34 17.67
N PRO A 17 5.61 19.96 17.45
CA PRO A 17 6.77 19.25 16.92
C PRO A 17 7.52 18.47 17.99
N MET A 18 8.31 17.48 17.56
CA MET A 18 9.28 16.75 18.38
C MET A 18 8.69 16.01 19.58
N VAL A 19 7.43 15.57 19.49
CA VAL A 19 6.77 14.82 20.57
C VAL A 19 7.51 13.51 20.87
N SER A 20 7.94 12.80 19.82
CA SER A 20 8.64 11.52 19.94
C SER A 20 10.18 11.65 19.83
N ARG A 21 10.72 12.85 20.00
CA ARG A 21 12.18 13.07 20.06
C ARG A 21 12.66 13.11 21.52
N PRO A 22 13.94 12.72 21.76
CA PRO A 22 14.54 12.77 23.09
C PRO A 22 14.48 14.18 23.71
N THR A 23 14.33 14.26 25.01
CA THR A 23 14.37 15.55 25.75
C THR A 23 15.70 16.28 25.62
N ALA A 24 16.80 15.52 25.45
CA ALA A 24 18.13 16.10 25.18
C ALA A 24 18.18 16.86 23.85
N ASP A 25 17.34 16.48 22.89
CA ASP A 25 17.23 17.13 21.57
C ASP A 25 16.13 18.20 21.53
N GLY A 26 15.54 18.53 22.69
CA GLY A 26 14.45 19.49 22.80
C GLY A 26 13.04 18.90 22.60
N GLY A 27 12.93 17.59 22.49
CA GLY A 27 11.65 16.87 22.34
C GLY A 27 10.94 16.62 23.67
N LEU A 28 9.73 16.05 23.60
CA LEU A 28 8.94 15.71 24.79
C LEU A 28 9.30 14.37 25.39
N GLY A 29 10.07 13.51 24.70
CA GLY A 29 10.57 12.24 25.20
C GLY A 29 9.58 11.07 25.15
N PHE A 30 8.48 11.18 24.42
CA PHE A 30 7.64 10.03 24.12
C PHE A 30 8.36 9.07 23.15
N ASN A 31 8.03 7.80 23.21
CA ASN A 31 8.56 6.81 22.28
C ASN A 31 7.86 6.91 20.93
N TYR A 32 6.55 7.15 20.96
CA TYR A 32 5.68 7.22 19.78
C TYR A 32 4.61 8.29 19.95
N LYS A 33 4.03 8.69 18.81
CA LYS A 33 2.87 9.58 18.70
C LYS A 33 1.83 8.94 17.80
N TRP A 34 0.54 9.02 18.13
CA TRP A 34 -0.53 8.58 17.22
C TRP A 34 -0.61 9.51 16.00
N ASN A 35 -0.75 8.90 14.82
CA ASN A 35 -0.97 9.63 13.56
C ASN A 35 -2.46 9.84 13.34
N MET A 36 -3.03 10.81 14.04
CA MET A 36 -4.46 11.14 13.93
C MET A 36 -4.82 11.70 12.55
N GLY A 37 -3.89 12.38 11.87
CA GLY A 37 -4.09 12.88 10.51
C GLY A 37 -4.30 11.73 9.53
N TRP A 38 -3.41 10.74 9.52
CA TRP A 38 -3.56 9.52 8.71
C TRP A 38 -4.88 8.80 9.00
N MET A 39 -5.24 8.66 10.28
CA MET A 39 -6.46 7.99 10.69
C MET A 39 -7.69 8.69 10.11
N ASN A 40 -7.79 10.02 10.26
CA ASN A 40 -8.91 10.80 9.75
C ASN A 40 -9.00 10.72 8.22
N ASP A 41 -7.88 10.90 7.51
CA ASP A 41 -7.82 10.83 6.05
C ASP A 41 -8.26 9.47 5.54
N MET A 42 -7.77 8.39 6.14
CA MET A 42 -8.09 7.03 5.71
C MET A 42 -9.54 6.65 5.97
N LEU A 43 -10.06 6.95 7.17
CA LEU A 43 -11.46 6.66 7.48
C LEU A 43 -12.42 7.47 6.62
N HIS A 44 -12.10 8.74 6.35
CA HIS A 44 -12.87 9.54 5.40
C HIS A 44 -12.84 8.91 4.01
N TYR A 45 -11.65 8.64 3.46
CA TYR A 45 -11.49 8.08 2.12
C TYR A 45 -12.24 6.75 1.94
N LEU A 46 -12.13 5.86 2.90
CA LEU A 46 -12.75 4.53 2.83
C LEU A 46 -14.27 4.58 2.94
N SER A 47 -14.83 5.56 3.67
CA SER A 47 -16.27 5.74 3.79
C SER A 47 -16.94 6.31 2.53
N LEU A 48 -16.13 6.87 1.62
CA LEU A 48 -16.65 7.40 0.36
C LEU A 48 -17.14 6.27 -0.56
N ASP A 49 -18.27 6.54 -1.24
CA ASP A 49 -18.63 5.75 -2.41
C ASP A 49 -17.42 5.72 -3.38
N PRO A 50 -17.05 4.56 -3.93
CA PRO A 50 -15.87 4.42 -4.80
C PRO A 50 -15.82 5.41 -5.97
N TRP A 51 -16.97 5.86 -6.47
CA TRP A 51 -17.05 6.88 -7.52
C TRP A 51 -16.41 8.21 -7.12
N PHE A 52 -16.50 8.59 -5.84
CA PHE A 52 -15.96 9.86 -5.33
C PHE A 52 -14.50 9.76 -4.89
N ARG A 53 -13.93 8.56 -4.74
CA ARG A 53 -12.55 8.34 -4.30
C ARG A 53 -11.51 9.03 -5.18
N LYS A 54 -11.77 9.09 -6.49
CA LYS A 54 -10.88 9.79 -7.46
C LYS A 54 -10.69 11.28 -7.18
N PHE A 55 -11.65 11.92 -6.51
CA PHE A 55 -11.58 13.33 -6.13
C PHE A 55 -10.96 13.57 -4.76
N ASN A 56 -10.65 12.48 -4.04
CA ASN A 56 -10.11 12.49 -2.69
C ASN A 56 -8.83 11.64 -2.58
N HIS A 57 -8.13 11.48 -3.69
CA HIS A 57 -6.95 10.61 -3.76
C HIS A 57 -5.82 11.08 -2.83
N ASP A 58 -5.75 12.38 -2.57
CA ASP A 58 -4.78 12.97 -1.66
C ASP A 58 -4.88 12.40 -0.23
N ASN A 59 -6.04 11.94 0.21
CA ASN A 59 -6.18 11.26 1.49
C ASN A 59 -5.30 9.99 1.62
N LEU A 60 -4.98 9.33 0.49
CA LEU A 60 -4.07 8.19 0.47
C LEU A 60 -2.60 8.59 0.55
N THR A 61 -2.26 9.79 0.07
CA THR A 61 -0.87 10.17 -0.18
C THR A 61 -0.35 11.27 0.74
N PHE A 62 -1.24 12.11 1.28
CA PHE A 62 -0.86 13.27 2.07
C PHE A 62 -0.07 12.92 3.34
N SER A 63 -0.43 11.83 4.02
CA SER A 63 0.25 11.40 5.25
C SER A 63 1.75 11.11 5.04
N PHE A 64 2.18 10.77 3.83
CA PHE A 64 3.58 10.52 3.53
C PHE A 64 4.46 11.79 3.56
N PHE A 65 3.88 12.98 3.38
CA PHE A 65 4.64 14.22 3.52
C PHE A 65 5.22 14.42 4.91
N TYR A 66 4.57 13.88 5.93
CA TYR A 66 5.01 14.01 7.31
C TYR A 66 5.27 12.68 8.02
N ALA A 67 5.18 11.54 7.30
CA ALA A 67 5.28 10.19 7.88
C ALA A 67 6.54 9.96 8.74
N PHE A 68 7.61 10.70 8.49
CA PHE A 68 8.90 10.56 9.18
C PHE A 68 9.25 11.76 10.08
N SER A 69 8.31 12.67 10.32
CA SER A 69 8.50 13.80 11.24
C SER A 69 8.52 13.35 12.70
N GLU A 70 7.79 12.29 13.01
CA GLU A 70 7.67 11.67 14.34
C GLU A 70 7.76 10.14 14.22
N ASN A 71 7.90 9.46 15.34
CA ASN A 71 7.75 8.00 15.41
C ASN A 71 6.25 7.68 15.50
N PHE A 72 5.59 7.55 14.36
CA PHE A 72 4.15 7.39 14.34
C PHE A 72 3.68 5.98 14.61
N VAL A 73 2.53 5.90 15.32
CA VAL A 73 1.63 4.75 15.34
C VAL A 73 0.40 5.12 14.52
N LEU A 74 -0.03 4.26 13.62
CA LEU A 74 -1.25 4.39 12.84
C LEU A 74 -2.43 3.84 13.68
N PRO A 75 -3.30 4.68 14.27
CA PRO A 75 -4.31 4.21 15.19
C PRO A 75 -5.62 3.94 14.46
N ILE A 76 -6.21 2.78 14.73
CA ILE A 76 -7.66 2.55 14.71
C ILE A 76 -7.98 2.16 16.15
N SER A 77 -8.31 3.16 16.97
CA SER A 77 -8.52 2.99 18.39
C SER A 77 -10.00 2.74 18.73
N HIS A 78 -10.33 2.72 20.03
CA HIS A 78 -11.72 2.66 20.49
C HIS A 78 -12.54 3.87 20.01
N ASP A 79 -11.92 5.05 19.95
CA ASP A 79 -12.60 6.29 19.59
C ASP A 79 -13.17 6.29 18.17
N GLU A 80 -12.58 5.51 17.25
CA GLU A 80 -13.08 5.42 15.88
C GLU A 80 -14.27 4.47 15.74
N VAL A 81 -14.58 3.66 16.77
CA VAL A 81 -15.58 2.60 16.71
C VAL A 81 -16.62 2.65 17.86
N VAL A 82 -16.63 3.73 18.66
CA VAL A 82 -17.61 3.97 19.74
C VAL A 82 -18.95 4.47 19.21
N HIS A 83 -19.93 4.60 20.11
CA HIS A 83 -21.29 5.03 19.86
C HIS A 83 -21.38 6.26 18.93
N GLY A 84 -22.18 6.13 17.89
CA GLY A 84 -22.43 7.17 16.89
C GLY A 84 -21.36 7.29 15.79
N LYS A 85 -20.26 6.51 15.86
CA LYS A 85 -19.17 6.56 14.86
C LYS A 85 -19.18 5.38 13.89
N GLY A 86 -19.93 4.31 14.19
CA GLY A 86 -19.96 3.06 13.43
C GLY A 86 -18.73 2.20 13.64
N SER A 87 -18.87 0.89 13.54
CA SER A 87 -17.73 -0.03 13.55
C SER A 87 -16.88 0.11 12.29
N LEU A 88 -15.65 -0.41 12.29
CA LEU A 88 -14.76 -0.31 11.12
C LEU A 88 -15.40 -0.86 9.85
N ILE A 89 -16.05 -2.04 9.91
CA ILE A 89 -16.71 -2.64 8.76
C ILE A 89 -17.93 -1.83 8.29
N ASN A 90 -18.64 -1.15 9.20
CA ASN A 90 -19.79 -0.33 8.84
C ASN A 90 -19.41 0.98 8.13
N LYS A 91 -18.15 1.40 8.23
CA LYS A 91 -17.63 2.54 7.46
C LYS A 91 -17.41 2.20 5.98
N MET A 92 -17.30 0.91 5.65
CA MET A 92 -17.10 0.47 4.27
C MET A 92 -18.42 0.56 3.50
N PRO A 93 -18.45 1.23 2.33
CA PRO A 93 -19.62 1.26 1.43
C PRO A 93 -19.78 -0.07 0.69
N GLY A 94 -20.92 -0.21 0.02
CA GLY A 94 -21.18 -1.32 -0.88
C GLY A 94 -21.93 -2.48 -0.25
N THR A 95 -21.91 -3.63 -0.92
CA THR A 95 -22.55 -4.89 -0.50
C THR A 95 -21.87 -5.48 0.73
N TYR A 96 -22.44 -6.53 1.29
CA TYR A 96 -21.85 -7.26 2.40
C TYR A 96 -20.42 -7.75 2.07
N GLU A 97 -20.23 -8.34 0.89
CA GLU A 97 -18.94 -8.86 0.42
C GLU A 97 -17.94 -7.72 0.20
N GLU A 98 -18.39 -6.60 -0.38
CA GLU A 98 -17.54 -5.42 -0.62
C GLU A 98 -17.09 -4.77 0.69
N LYS A 99 -17.90 -4.80 1.74
CA LYS A 99 -17.49 -4.33 3.07
C LYS A 99 -16.32 -5.14 3.62
N PHE A 100 -16.38 -6.47 3.54
CA PHE A 100 -15.26 -7.34 3.95
C PHE A 100 -14.03 -7.13 3.08
N ALA A 101 -14.20 -7.02 1.77
CA ALA A 101 -13.09 -6.69 0.86
C ALA A 101 -12.46 -5.33 1.19
N GLY A 102 -13.30 -4.32 1.48
CA GLY A 102 -12.84 -3.00 1.92
C GLY A 102 -12.02 -3.05 3.20
N VAL A 103 -12.44 -3.81 4.20
CA VAL A 103 -11.67 -4.01 5.46
C VAL A 103 -10.34 -4.71 5.16
N ARG A 104 -10.34 -5.76 4.34
CA ARG A 104 -9.10 -6.47 3.96
C ARG A 104 -8.13 -5.54 3.22
N ALA A 105 -8.63 -4.76 2.26
CA ALA A 105 -7.80 -3.79 1.54
C ALA A 105 -7.24 -2.71 2.48
N PHE A 106 -8.06 -2.19 3.39
CA PHE A 106 -7.61 -1.21 4.38
C PHE A 106 -6.52 -1.75 5.29
N LEU A 107 -6.74 -2.91 5.91
CA LEU A 107 -5.76 -3.52 6.80
C LEU A 107 -4.47 -3.91 6.04
N GLY A 108 -4.60 -4.40 4.80
CA GLY A 108 -3.45 -4.64 3.93
C GLY A 108 -2.65 -3.36 3.69
N TYR A 109 -3.30 -2.26 3.32
CA TYR A 109 -2.64 -0.97 3.15
C TYR A 109 -2.02 -0.44 4.46
N MET A 110 -2.75 -0.53 5.57
CA MET A 110 -2.26 -0.11 6.89
C MET A 110 -0.96 -0.83 7.25
N MET A 111 -0.83 -2.14 6.98
CA MET A 111 0.39 -2.90 7.25
C MET A 111 1.54 -2.49 6.32
N ALA A 112 1.27 -2.06 5.09
CA ALA A 112 2.27 -1.58 4.16
C ALA A 112 2.75 -0.15 4.45
N HIS A 113 1.88 0.72 4.98
CA HIS A 113 2.21 2.13 5.27
C HIS A 113 3.29 2.22 6.37
N PRO A 114 4.28 3.14 6.28
CA PRO A 114 5.23 3.39 7.36
C PRO A 114 4.57 3.75 8.70
N GLY A 115 5.15 3.33 9.80
CA GLY A 115 4.65 3.54 11.17
C GLY A 115 4.15 2.26 11.84
N LYS A 116 4.09 2.25 13.17
CA LYS A 116 3.56 1.11 13.95
C LYS A 116 2.04 1.04 13.87
N LYS A 117 1.44 -0.07 14.22
CA LYS A 117 0.02 -0.36 14.00
C LYS A 117 -0.74 -0.47 15.31
N LEU A 118 -1.92 0.11 15.36
CA LEU A 118 -2.88 -0.07 16.45
C LEU A 118 -4.25 -0.41 15.85
N LEU A 119 -4.75 -1.59 16.15
CA LEU A 119 -6.08 -2.04 15.74
C LEU A 119 -6.88 -2.39 17.01
N PHE A 120 -8.03 -1.75 17.17
CA PHE A 120 -8.89 -2.00 18.32
C PHE A 120 -9.67 -3.31 18.16
N MET A 121 -9.88 -3.99 19.30
CA MET A 121 -10.56 -5.30 19.37
C MET A 121 -11.95 -5.27 18.70
N GLY A 122 -12.31 -6.39 18.05
CA GLY A 122 -13.56 -6.54 17.30
C GLY A 122 -13.42 -6.19 15.81
N SER A 123 -12.46 -5.31 15.47
CA SER A 123 -12.20 -4.95 14.07
C SER A 123 -11.57 -6.10 13.29
N GLU A 124 -10.81 -6.97 13.94
CA GLU A 124 -10.11 -8.12 13.36
C GLU A 124 -11.02 -9.21 12.83
N PHE A 125 -12.28 -9.25 13.27
CA PHE A 125 -13.30 -10.17 12.75
C PHE A 125 -14.54 -9.44 12.20
N GLY A 126 -14.47 -8.11 12.10
CA GLY A 126 -15.51 -7.30 11.45
C GLY A 126 -16.81 -7.19 12.26
N GLN A 127 -16.70 -6.97 13.58
CA GLN A 127 -17.86 -6.71 14.41
C GLN A 127 -18.70 -5.58 13.83
N PHE A 128 -20.00 -5.80 13.63
CA PHE A 128 -20.93 -4.76 13.15
C PHE A 128 -21.38 -3.80 14.26
N LYS A 129 -21.52 -4.31 15.47
CA LYS A 129 -21.86 -3.50 16.63
C LYS A 129 -20.73 -2.53 16.95
N GLU A 130 -21.07 -1.30 17.25
CA GLU A 130 -20.11 -0.34 17.82
C GLU A 130 -19.57 -0.87 19.15
N TRP A 131 -18.35 -0.48 19.49
CA TRP A 131 -17.80 -0.86 20.77
C TRP A 131 -18.56 -0.19 21.93
N ASP A 132 -18.91 -1.02 22.90
CA ASP A 132 -19.61 -0.62 24.12
C ASP A 132 -18.90 -1.27 25.31
N TYR A 133 -18.42 -0.45 26.24
CA TYR A 133 -17.69 -0.90 27.40
C TYR A 133 -18.55 -1.72 28.39
N GLU A 134 -19.88 -1.62 28.32
CA GLU A 134 -20.79 -2.36 29.18
C GLU A 134 -21.08 -3.77 28.64
N SER A 135 -20.70 -4.07 27.41
CA SER A 135 -20.98 -5.36 26.78
C SER A 135 -19.73 -6.01 26.20
N GLY A 136 -19.71 -7.35 26.15
CA GLY A 136 -18.66 -8.10 25.48
C GLY A 136 -18.70 -7.92 23.96
N LEU A 137 -17.61 -8.32 23.29
CA LEU A 137 -17.58 -8.41 21.83
C LEU A 137 -18.59 -9.44 21.32
N ASP A 138 -19.09 -9.23 20.13
CA ASP A 138 -20.08 -10.11 19.49
C ASP A 138 -19.43 -11.36 18.89
N TRP A 139 -18.93 -12.24 19.75
CA TRP A 139 -18.22 -13.47 19.38
C TRP A 139 -19.07 -14.44 18.57
N LEU A 140 -20.42 -14.33 18.62
CA LEU A 140 -21.33 -15.15 17.81
C LEU A 140 -21.14 -14.92 16.30
N LEU A 141 -20.61 -13.77 15.90
CA LEU A 141 -20.28 -13.49 14.51
C LEU A 141 -19.28 -14.50 13.92
N LEU A 142 -18.45 -15.12 14.75
CA LEU A 142 -17.51 -16.14 14.29
C LEU A 142 -18.20 -17.46 13.87
N ASP A 143 -19.50 -17.63 14.11
CA ASP A 143 -20.29 -18.72 13.53
C ASP A 143 -20.56 -18.50 12.03
N TYR A 144 -20.40 -17.28 11.54
CA TYR A 144 -20.56 -16.93 10.13
C TYR A 144 -19.21 -16.94 9.38
N GLU A 145 -19.24 -17.50 8.18
CA GLU A 145 -18.04 -17.77 7.39
C GLU A 145 -17.21 -16.50 7.09
N ALA A 146 -17.86 -15.41 6.66
CA ALA A 146 -17.18 -14.18 6.31
C ALA A 146 -16.37 -13.58 7.48
N HIS A 147 -16.90 -13.65 8.70
CA HIS A 147 -16.22 -13.16 9.91
C HIS A 147 -15.05 -14.07 10.31
N ARG A 148 -15.20 -15.40 10.18
CA ARG A 148 -14.08 -16.34 10.39
C ARG A 148 -12.96 -16.12 9.38
N MET A 149 -13.32 -15.92 8.10
CA MET A 149 -12.35 -15.65 7.04
C MET A 149 -11.62 -14.32 7.27
N LEU A 150 -12.32 -13.27 7.73
CA LEU A 150 -11.68 -11.99 8.08
C LEU A 150 -10.76 -12.14 9.29
N GLN A 151 -11.14 -12.90 10.31
CA GLN A 151 -10.26 -13.18 11.45
C GLN A 151 -9.03 -13.98 11.01
N HIS A 152 -9.20 -14.97 10.16
CA HIS A 152 -8.10 -15.74 9.57
C HIS A 152 -7.17 -14.83 8.75
N PHE A 153 -7.74 -13.95 7.93
CA PHE A 153 -7.01 -12.93 7.19
C PHE A 153 -6.16 -12.06 8.12
N THR A 154 -6.77 -11.47 9.16
CA THR A 154 -6.08 -10.57 10.09
C THR A 154 -4.95 -11.30 10.81
N LYS A 155 -5.18 -12.55 11.22
CA LYS A 155 -4.13 -13.41 11.80
C LYS A 155 -2.98 -13.63 10.81
N SER A 156 -3.29 -14.01 9.58
CA SER A 156 -2.29 -14.26 8.52
C SER A 156 -1.51 -13.00 8.17
N LEU A 157 -2.20 -11.85 8.07
CA LEU A 157 -1.60 -10.55 7.80
C LEU A 157 -0.65 -10.11 8.94
N ASN A 158 -1.01 -10.35 10.20
CA ASN A 158 -0.14 -10.07 11.35
C ASN A 158 1.13 -10.95 11.34
N HIS A 159 1.02 -12.22 10.97
CA HIS A 159 2.19 -13.09 10.76
C HIS A 159 3.05 -12.59 9.60
N PHE A 160 2.42 -12.27 8.47
CA PHE A 160 3.12 -11.72 7.31
C PHE A 160 3.86 -10.42 7.66
N TYR A 161 3.22 -9.49 8.37
CA TYR A 161 3.86 -8.26 8.83
C TYR A 161 5.08 -8.54 9.70
N ARG A 162 4.94 -9.36 10.72
CA ARG A 162 6.02 -9.69 11.65
C ARG A 162 7.20 -10.39 10.96
N ASP A 163 6.91 -11.29 10.03
CA ASP A 163 7.91 -12.14 9.38
C ASP A 163 8.60 -11.45 8.19
N ASN A 164 8.22 -10.18 7.89
CA ASN A 164 8.76 -9.39 6.79
C ASN A 164 9.34 -8.05 7.28
N ALA A 165 10.64 -8.03 7.57
CA ALA A 165 11.36 -6.87 8.06
C ALA A 165 11.14 -5.57 7.27
N PRO A 166 11.01 -5.57 5.93
CA PRO A 166 10.71 -4.36 5.17
C PRO A 166 9.45 -3.61 5.63
N LEU A 167 8.49 -4.29 6.27
CA LEU A 167 7.24 -3.67 6.72
C LEU A 167 7.35 -2.91 8.05
N TRP A 168 8.41 -3.17 8.85
CA TRP A 168 8.47 -2.63 10.21
C TRP A 168 9.86 -2.18 10.68
N GLU A 169 10.95 -2.53 10.00
CA GLU A 169 12.31 -2.21 10.47
C GLU A 169 12.63 -0.73 10.26
N ASN A 170 12.37 -0.20 9.06
CA ASN A 170 12.61 1.19 8.69
C ASN A 170 11.29 1.98 8.58
N ASP A 171 10.57 2.11 9.71
CA ASP A 171 9.27 2.78 9.74
C ASP A 171 9.36 4.32 9.89
N PHE A 172 10.54 4.85 10.24
CA PHE A 172 10.69 6.24 10.67
C PHE A 172 11.69 7.03 9.82
N SER A 173 12.05 6.51 8.65
CA SER A 173 12.93 7.20 7.70
C SER A 173 12.56 6.90 6.24
N TRP A 174 12.98 7.79 5.35
CA TRP A 174 12.81 7.61 3.89
C TRP A 174 13.58 6.41 3.32
N GLU A 175 14.55 5.88 4.03
CA GLU A 175 15.30 4.69 3.63
C GLU A 175 14.42 3.44 3.56
N GLY A 176 13.33 3.41 4.35
CA GLY A 176 12.37 2.31 4.37
C GLY A 176 11.23 2.44 3.36
N PHE A 177 11.17 3.53 2.56
CA PHE A 177 10.03 3.80 1.69
C PHE A 177 10.43 4.47 0.38
N SER A 178 9.79 4.08 -0.72
CA SER A 178 9.87 4.79 -2.00
C SER A 178 8.60 4.57 -2.83
N TRP A 179 8.07 5.63 -3.40
CA TRP A 179 6.97 5.52 -4.36
C TRP A 179 7.39 4.79 -5.64
N ILE A 180 6.45 4.01 -6.20
CA ILE A 180 6.50 3.52 -7.59
C ILE A 180 5.54 4.38 -8.42
N ALA A 181 4.27 4.43 -8.01
CA ALA A 181 3.25 5.29 -8.62
C ALA A 181 2.23 5.70 -7.56
N HIS A 182 1.90 6.99 -7.49
CA HIS A 182 0.99 7.53 -6.49
C HIS A 182 -0.11 8.42 -7.07
N ASP A 183 -0.16 8.58 -8.37
CA ASP A 183 -0.97 9.59 -9.07
C ASP A 183 -2.08 9.01 -9.97
N ASP A 184 -2.31 7.68 -9.93
CA ASP A 184 -3.46 7.09 -10.63
C ASP A 184 -4.77 7.26 -9.85
N TYR A 185 -5.15 8.53 -9.66
CA TYR A 185 -6.37 8.90 -8.97
C TYR A 185 -7.63 8.42 -9.70
N THR A 186 -7.57 8.29 -11.03
CA THR A 186 -8.73 7.89 -11.84
C THR A 186 -9.16 6.46 -11.56
N GLN A 187 -8.22 5.61 -11.19
CA GLN A 187 -8.45 4.20 -10.85
C GLN A 187 -8.34 3.93 -9.34
N SER A 188 -7.97 4.94 -8.53
CA SER A 188 -7.76 4.81 -7.09
C SER A 188 -6.70 3.75 -6.75
N ILE A 189 -5.60 3.76 -7.51
CA ILE A 189 -4.49 2.82 -7.37
C ILE A 189 -3.23 3.57 -6.96
N ILE A 190 -2.50 2.99 -6.01
CA ILE A 190 -1.15 3.42 -5.60
C ILE A 190 -0.22 2.22 -5.49
N SER A 191 1.07 2.44 -5.71
CA SER A 191 2.10 1.43 -5.51
C SER A 191 3.38 2.04 -4.97
N PHE A 192 4.05 1.31 -4.08
CA PHE A 192 5.26 1.75 -3.42
C PHE A 192 6.12 0.58 -2.95
N ARG A 193 7.34 0.90 -2.54
CA ARG A 193 8.32 -0.05 -1.99
C ARG A 193 8.45 0.14 -0.49
N ARG A 194 8.63 -0.96 0.22
CA ARG A 194 9.11 -0.99 1.60
C ARG A 194 10.44 -1.74 1.62
N MET A 195 11.39 -1.20 2.37
CA MET A 195 12.77 -1.70 2.41
C MET A 195 13.24 -1.83 3.86
N ASP A 196 14.07 -2.86 4.12
CA ASP A 196 14.76 -3.05 5.39
C ASP A 196 16.24 -2.61 5.31
N ASN A 197 17.00 -2.88 6.37
CA ASN A 197 18.44 -2.57 6.44
C ASN A 197 19.34 -3.69 5.86
N HIS A 198 18.75 -4.74 5.29
CA HIS A 198 19.42 -5.96 4.85
C HIS A 198 19.11 -6.32 3.39
N ASP A 199 18.87 -5.31 2.55
CA ASP A 199 18.51 -5.45 1.13
C ASP A 199 17.18 -6.19 0.90
N GLY A 200 16.38 -6.41 1.93
CA GLY A 200 15.02 -6.93 1.82
C GLY A 200 14.06 -5.87 1.28
N GLU A 201 13.23 -6.27 0.33
CA GLU A 201 12.27 -5.38 -0.31
C GLU A 201 10.93 -6.06 -0.54
N LEU A 202 9.86 -5.28 -0.38
CA LEU A 202 8.51 -5.61 -0.80
C LEU A 202 7.92 -4.48 -1.65
N VAL A 203 7.27 -4.84 -2.74
CA VAL A 203 6.42 -3.94 -3.51
C VAL A 203 4.98 -4.13 -3.05
N ALA A 204 4.33 -3.06 -2.62
CA ALA A 204 2.90 -3.04 -2.31
C ALA A 204 2.14 -2.35 -3.43
N LEU A 205 1.04 -2.96 -3.88
CA LEU A 205 0.13 -2.44 -4.90
C LEU A 205 -1.28 -2.45 -4.33
N CYS A 206 -1.91 -1.28 -4.21
CA CYS A 206 -3.20 -1.11 -3.58
C CYS A 206 -4.24 -0.65 -4.61
N ASN A 207 -5.35 -1.37 -4.70
CA ASN A 207 -6.53 -1.00 -5.49
C ASN A 207 -7.71 -0.75 -4.55
N PHE A 208 -8.11 0.52 -4.45
CA PHE A 208 -9.26 0.93 -3.64
C PHE A 208 -10.56 1.06 -4.45
N ASN A 209 -10.60 0.53 -5.67
CA ASN A 209 -11.77 0.52 -6.52
C ASN A 209 -12.38 -0.90 -6.57
N PRO A 210 -13.72 -1.07 -6.57
CA PRO A 210 -14.38 -2.37 -6.69
C PRO A 210 -14.35 -2.93 -8.12
N VAL A 211 -13.33 -2.56 -8.90
CA VAL A 211 -13.15 -3.01 -10.28
C VAL A 211 -11.82 -3.73 -10.44
N LYS A 212 -11.88 -4.95 -10.97
CA LYS A 212 -10.70 -5.70 -11.40
C LYS A 212 -9.98 -4.96 -12.53
N ARG A 213 -8.64 -4.95 -12.50
CA ARG A 213 -7.80 -4.42 -13.58
C ARG A 213 -6.97 -5.55 -14.18
N GLU A 214 -7.13 -5.77 -15.46
CA GLU A 214 -6.31 -6.72 -16.22
C GLU A 214 -5.24 -5.94 -16.98
N HIS A 215 -4.09 -6.58 -17.20
CA HIS A 215 -2.95 -5.97 -17.90
C HIS A 215 -2.50 -4.62 -17.33
N TYR A 216 -2.67 -4.42 -16.01
CA TYR A 216 -2.23 -3.20 -15.35
C TYR A 216 -0.73 -3.21 -15.16
N ARG A 217 -0.07 -2.13 -15.62
CA ARG A 217 1.38 -2.08 -15.63
C ARG A 217 1.92 -1.09 -14.61
N ILE A 218 2.85 -1.54 -13.76
CA ILE A 218 3.61 -0.69 -12.84
C ILE A 218 5.10 -0.83 -13.08
N GLY A 219 5.89 0.20 -12.71
CA GLY A 219 7.34 0.13 -12.71
C GLY A 219 7.84 -0.95 -11.74
N ALA A 220 8.93 -1.62 -12.10
CA ALA A 220 9.59 -2.60 -11.25
C ALA A 220 10.95 -2.08 -10.80
N PRO A 221 11.29 -2.17 -9.48
CA PRO A 221 12.57 -1.71 -8.97
C PRO A 221 13.76 -2.42 -9.63
N PHE A 222 13.65 -3.72 -9.85
CA PHE A 222 14.69 -4.56 -10.44
C PHE A 222 14.15 -5.33 -11.64
N TYR A 223 15.04 -5.62 -12.61
CA TYR A 223 14.74 -6.54 -13.69
C TYR A 223 14.95 -7.98 -13.22
N GLY A 224 13.89 -8.78 -13.21
CA GLY A 224 14.00 -10.12 -12.66
C GLY A 224 12.67 -10.86 -12.55
N THR A 225 12.69 -11.91 -11.73
CA THR A 225 11.50 -12.71 -11.39
C THR A 225 10.94 -12.26 -10.06
N TYR A 226 9.67 -11.88 -10.04
CA TYR A 226 8.91 -11.54 -8.84
C TYR A 226 7.90 -12.64 -8.51
N THR A 227 7.52 -12.73 -7.25
CA THR A 227 6.42 -13.57 -6.80
C THR A 227 5.46 -12.77 -5.93
N GLU A 228 4.17 -13.02 -6.08
CA GLU A 228 3.13 -12.55 -5.17
C GLU A 228 3.28 -13.33 -3.86
N VAL A 229 3.59 -12.62 -2.76
CA VAL A 229 3.85 -13.23 -1.46
C VAL A 229 2.71 -13.05 -0.46
N PHE A 230 1.82 -12.11 -0.72
CA PHE A 230 0.57 -11.93 0.02
C PHE A 230 -0.47 -11.23 -0.84
N ASN A 231 -1.72 -11.64 -0.70
CA ASN A 231 -2.85 -11.12 -1.47
C ASN A 231 -4.08 -11.06 -0.58
N THR A 232 -4.61 -9.85 -0.38
CA THR A 232 -5.80 -9.67 0.48
C THR A 232 -7.09 -10.21 -0.15
N ASP A 233 -7.07 -10.54 -1.46
CA ASP A 233 -8.17 -11.15 -2.22
C ASP A 233 -8.03 -12.68 -2.35
N ALA A 234 -7.12 -13.31 -1.59
CA ALA A 234 -6.99 -14.77 -1.63
C ALA A 234 -8.30 -15.45 -1.21
N ALA A 235 -8.61 -16.58 -1.84
CA ALA A 235 -9.87 -17.32 -1.60
C ALA A 235 -10.01 -17.76 -0.14
N GLU A 236 -8.91 -18.12 0.52
CA GLU A 236 -8.90 -18.49 1.95
C GLU A 236 -9.32 -17.35 2.88
N PHE A 237 -9.29 -16.11 2.42
CA PHE A 237 -9.73 -14.92 3.14
C PHE A 237 -11.12 -14.43 2.72
N GLY A 238 -11.83 -15.20 1.87
CA GLY A 238 -13.14 -14.83 1.32
C GLY A 238 -13.05 -13.85 0.15
N GLY A 239 -11.91 -13.78 -0.54
CA GLY A 239 -11.72 -13.05 -1.78
C GLY A 239 -12.06 -13.88 -3.02
N GLN A 240 -11.87 -13.30 -4.19
CA GLN A 240 -12.13 -13.95 -5.48
C GLN A 240 -11.02 -14.94 -5.89
N GLY A 241 -9.87 -14.91 -5.22
CA GLY A 241 -8.73 -15.78 -5.49
C GLY A 241 -7.97 -15.43 -6.76
N ILE A 242 -8.05 -14.17 -7.22
CA ILE A 242 -7.29 -13.69 -8.36
C ILE A 242 -5.83 -13.51 -7.95
N THR A 243 -4.91 -14.23 -8.58
CA THR A 243 -3.48 -14.23 -8.23
C THR A 243 -2.60 -14.05 -9.47
N ASN A 244 -1.41 -13.47 -9.28
CA ASN A 244 -0.39 -13.32 -10.31
C ASN A 244 0.70 -14.40 -10.23
N GLY A 245 0.79 -15.11 -9.09
CA GLY A 245 1.81 -16.14 -8.90
C GLY A 245 3.23 -15.62 -9.00
N THR A 246 4.07 -16.32 -9.79
CA THR A 246 5.46 -15.94 -10.06
C THR A 246 5.60 -15.57 -11.54
N PHE A 247 6.24 -14.44 -11.81
CA PHE A 247 6.36 -13.89 -13.16
C PHE A 247 7.67 -13.12 -13.34
N ASP A 248 8.05 -12.89 -14.59
CA ASP A 248 9.21 -12.09 -14.97
C ASP A 248 8.78 -10.65 -15.28
N THR A 249 9.68 -9.71 -15.01
CA THR A 249 9.49 -8.30 -15.44
C THR A 249 9.75 -8.15 -16.94
N ASP A 250 9.09 -7.19 -17.55
CA ASP A 250 9.31 -6.78 -18.93
C ASP A 250 10.33 -5.65 -19.03
N PRO A 251 11.18 -5.61 -20.10
CA PRO A 251 12.09 -4.51 -20.34
C PRO A 251 11.36 -3.28 -20.93
N VAL A 252 10.22 -2.94 -20.38
CA VAL A 252 9.35 -1.82 -20.77
C VAL A 252 9.43 -0.76 -19.69
N PRO A 253 9.92 0.45 -19.97
CA PRO A 253 10.00 1.52 -18.97
C PRO A 253 8.62 1.96 -18.49
N MET A 254 8.49 2.16 -17.16
CA MET A 254 7.27 2.64 -16.52
C MET A 254 7.58 3.31 -15.18
N HIS A 255 6.89 4.41 -14.84
CA HIS A 255 6.99 5.14 -13.56
C HIS A 255 8.43 5.48 -13.15
N GLY A 256 9.28 5.84 -14.11
CA GLY A 256 10.69 6.18 -13.85
C GLY A 256 11.63 4.99 -13.71
N PHE A 257 11.14 3.76 -13.78
CA PHE A 257 11.95 2.54 -13.85
C PHE A 257 12.13 2.10 -15.30
N GLU A 258 13.26 1.45 -15.58
CA GLU A 258 13.60 0.95 -16.91
C GLU A 258 12.85 -0.33 -17.29
N GLN A 259 12.20 -0.98 -16.34
CA GLN A 259 11.43 -2.22 -16.47
C GLN A 259 10.10 -2.12 -15.71
N SER A 260 9.20 -3.04 -15.98
CA SER A 260 7.85 -3.02 -15.42
C SER A 260 7.30 -4.42 -15.18
N MET A 261 6.23 -4.48 -14.39
CA MET A 261 5.40 -5.66 -14.14
C MET A 261 4.03 -5.44 -14.75
N GLU A 262 3.52 -6.41 -15.50
CA GLU A 262 2.14 -6.43 -15.97
C GLU A 262 1.34 -7.40 -15.10
N LEU A 263 0.28 -6.91 -14.48
CA LEU A 263 -0.42 -7.57 -13.39
C LEU A 263 -1.93 -7.58 -13.61
N THR A 264 -2.60 -8.58 -13.03
CA THR A 264 -4.04 -8.55 -12.79
C THR A 264 -4.27 -8.14 -11.34
N ILE A 265 -5.04 -7.06 -11.13
CA ILE A 265 -5.31 -6.53 -9.80
C ILE A 265 -6.77 -6.81 -9.45
N PRO A 266 -7.03 -7.55 -8.37
CA PRO A 266 -8.39 -7.77 -7.87
C PRO A 266 -9.07 -6.46 -7.44
N PRO A 267 -10.40 -6.43 -7.36
CA PRO A 267 -11.12 -5.30 -6.78
C PRO A 267 -10.84 -5.20 -5.27
N LEU A 268 -10.81 -3.97 -4.72
CA LEU A 268 -10.67 -3.73 -3.28
C LEU A 268 -9.59 -4.60 -2.64
N SER A 269 -8.34 -4.48 -3.12
CA SER A 269 -7.27 -5.39 -2.73
C SER A 269 -5.92 -4.72 -2.55
N VAL A 270 -5.05 -5.40 -1.81
CA VAL A 270 -3.63 -5.08 -1.70
C VAL A 270 -2.82 -6.33 -2.00
N LEU A 271 -1.88 -6.18 -2.91
CA LEU A 271 -0.96 -7.23 -3.34
C LEU A 271 0.45 -6.88 -2.89
N TYR A 272 1.18 -7.89 -2.42
CA TYR A 272 2.59 -7.74 -2.06
C TYR A 272 3.44 -8.64 -2.94
N PHE A 273 4.48 -8.05 -3.53
CA PHE A 273 5.41 -8.77 -4.39
C PHE A 273 6.83 -8.70 -3.83
N ARG A 274 7.58 -9.78 -4.04
CA ARG A 274 8.99 -9.87 -3.68
C ARG A 274 9.81 -10.29 -4.90
N LEU A 275 10.98 -9.67 -5.07
CA LEU A 275 11.98 -10.14 -6.01
C LEU A 275 12.53 -11.50 -5.54
N VAL A 276 12.39 -12.53 -6.37
CA VAL A 276 12.93 -13.87 -6.10
C VAL A 276 14.32 -14.04 -6.71
N ARG A 277 14.49 -13.47 -7.91
CA ARG A 277 15.74 -13.58 -8.67
C ARG A 277 15.93 -12.36 -9.55
N GLU A 278 17.02 -11.65 -9.34
CA GLU A 278 17.48 -10.61 -10.26
C GLU A 278 18.05 -11.23 -11.55
N LYS A 279 17.77 -10.60 -12.67
CA LYS A 279 18.24 -11.01 -13.99
C LYS A 279 18.98 -9.86 -14.67
N LYS A 280 19.92 -10.20 -15.55
CA LYS A 280 20.56 -9.20 -16.40
C LYS A 280 19.57 -8.72 -17.46
N ARG A 281 19.34 -7.40 -17.47
CA ARG A 281 18.45 -6.78 -18.47
C ARG A 281 18.99 -7.01 -19.88
N PRO A 282 18.13 -7.36 -20.88
CA PRO A 282 18.52 -7.43 -22.28
C PRO A 282 19.04 -6.07 -22.76
N ALA A 283 20.10 -6.06 -23.58
CA ALA A 283 20.54 -4.84 -24.21
C ALA A 283 19.41 -4.24 -25.07
N PRO A 284 19.26 -2.91 -25.13
CA PRO A 284 18.28 -2.28 -26.01
C PRO A 284 18.47 -2.77 -27.44
N LYS A 285 17.40 -3.22 -28.09
CA LYS A 285 17.44 -3.52 -29.52
C LYS A 285 17.77 -2.20 -30.23
N THR A 286 19.02 -2.05 -30.67
CA THR A 286 19.39 -0.94 -31.56
C THR A 286 18.61 -1.14 -32.85
N ASN A 287 17.57 -0.34 -33.06
CA ASN A 287 16.99 -0.20 -34.40
C ASN A 287 18.10 0.36 -35.30
N LYS A 288 18.81 -0.52 -36.02
CA LYS A 288 19.62 -0.08 -37.13
C LYS A 288 18.67 0.63 -38.07
N LYS A 289 18.72 1.97 -38.13
CA LYS A 289 18.12 2.72 -39.21
C LYS A 289 18.56 2.04 -40.52
N PRO A 290 17.65 1.74 -41.47
CA PRO A 290 18.05 1.28 -42.80
C PRO A 290 19.05 2.29 -43.31
N ALA A 291 20.24 1.80 -43.73
CA ALA A 291 21.23 2.65 -44.38
C ALA A 291 20.53 3.37 -45.55
N ALA A 292 20.55 4.70 -45.51
CA ALA A 292 20.01 5.52 -46.60
C ALA A 292 20.68 5.06 -47.89
N ALA A 293 19.88 4.57 -48.82
CA ALA A 293 20.34 4.18 -50.15
C ALA A 293 21.11 5.36 -50.77
N ALA A 294 22.37 5.15 -51.08
CA ALA A 294 23.23 6.16 -51.69
C ALA A 294 22.56 6.71 -52.97
N ALA A 295 22.25 8.01 -52.93
CA ALA A 295 21.71 8.71 -54.09
C ALA A 295 22.70 8.62 -55.23
N LYS A 296 22.26 8.10 -56.38
CA LYS A 296 23.03 8.14 -57.63
C LYS A 296 23.37 9.59 -57.98
N PRO A 297 24.61 9.87 -58.45
CA PRO A 297 24.96 11.25 -58.83
C PRO A 297 24.14 11.66 -60.04
N ALA A 298 23.59 12.88 -59.96
CA ALA A 298 22.82 13.49 -61.05
C ALA A 298 23.69 13.69 -62.30
N ALA A 299 23.17 13.31 -63.47
CA ALA A 299 23.79 13.50 -64.76
C ALA A 299 23.96 14.99 -65.07
N LYS A 300 25.13 15.40 -65.58
CA LYS A 300 25.45 16.75 -66.07
C LYS A 300 24.54 17.16 -67.18
N PRO A 301 24.06 18.40 -67.23
CA PRO A 301 23.29 18.89 -68.41
C PRO A 301 24.18 19.11 -69.60
N PRO A 302 23.64 18.96 -70.88
CA PRO A 302 24.40 19.11 -72.12
C PRO A 302 24.79 20.57 -72.35
N ALA A 303 26.02 20.77 -72.87
CA ALA A 303 26.57 22.09 -73.26
C ALA A 303 25.77 22.70 -74.43
N LYS A 304 25.37 23.98 -74.23
CA LYS A 304 24.83 24.79 -75.36
C LYS A 304 25.93 25.10 -76.37
N LYS A 305 25.76 24.66 -77.63
CA LYS A 305 26.52 25.18 -78.79
C LYS A 305 25.99 26.53 -79.15
N LYS A 306 26.95 27.45 -79.51
CA LYS A 306 26.67 28.74 -80.14
C LYS A 306 26.15 28.54 -81.55
#